data_e1cf7212ec622b29d87523d3c48d60db
#
_entry.id   e1cf7212ec622b29d87523d3c48d60db
#
_cell.length_a   1.000
_cell.length_b   1.000
_cell.length_c   1.000
_cell.angle_alpha   90.00
_cell.angle_beta   90.00
_cell.angle_gamma   90.00
#
_symmetry.space_group_name_H-M   'P 1'
#
loop_
_entity.id
_entity.type
_entity.pdbx_description
1 polymer ?
#
loop_
_entity_poly.entity_id
_entity_poly.type
_entity_poly.pdbx_seq_one_letter_code
_entity_poly.pdbx_strand_id
1 'polypeptide(L)'
;MKISQSAIKDFYNEDYCRIKWEEVYFNGYRTQPTPAMVDGLIFEDLTIGSSRGGEKYFIPKLKSGKPSKRELDLIKLSEFAKQTMKDLEIELIEVQPEWETDTLIGHPDALITYKGNKAIMDLKYTGVKEDESCRWNPYAWSDLEYKDFRQALHYVEMYYQKEGEYLTFFYLVFGKSGWVKFISVDITSSALDDYRMLLDTFRADLKSFTPKPIKSYKICRKCPILCNKRTETPNIINIEI
;
A
#
# COMPACT_ATOMS: atom_id res chain seq x y z
N MET A 1 7.52 0.53 -19.73
CA MET A 1 6.75 0.83 -18.51
C MET A 1 7.65 0.51 -17.30
N LYS A 2 7.78 1.44 -16.36
CA LYS A 2 8.40 1.15 -15.08
C LYS A 2 7.42 0.42 -14.19
N ILE A 3 7.91 -0.54 -13.43
CA ILE A 3 7.10 -1.48 -12.67
C ILE A 3 6.99 -0.99 -11.23
N SER A 4 5.75 -0.81 -10.73
CA SER A 4 5.50 -0.57 -9.31
C SER A 4 5.06 -1.87 -8.61
N GLN A 5 5.27 -1.93 -7.30
CA GLN A 5 4.81 -3.05 -6.47
C GLN A 5 3.31 -3.32 -6.63
N SER A 6 2.49 -2.25 -6.67
CA SER A 6 1.05 -2.37 -6.85
C SER A 6 0.67 -2.96 -8.21
N ALA A 7 1.43 -2.64 -9.28
CA ALA A 7 1.19 -3.22 -10.60
C ALA A 7 1.34 -4.75 -10.60
N ILE A 8 2.40 -5.25 -9.94
CA ILE A 8 2.63 -6.70 -9.83
C ILE A 8 1.53 -7.36 -8.98
N LYS A 9 1.23 -6.76 -7.82
CA LYS A 9 0.20 -7.28 -6.90
C LYS A 9 -1.15 -7.41 -7.57
N ASP A 10 -1.60 -6.36 -8.24
CA ASP A 10 -2.90 -6.33 -8.89
C ASP A 10 -2.93 -7.22 -10.16
N PHE A 11 -1.78 -7.38 -10.82
CA PHE A 11 -1.67 -8.27 -11.98
C PHE A 11 -1.87 -9.74 -11.61
N TYR A 12 -1.28 -10.22 -10.53
CA TYR A 12 -1.43 -11.60 -10.07
C TYR A 12 -2.62 -11.83 -9.15
N ASN A 13 -3.42 -10.79 -8.89
CA ASN A 13 -4.67 -10.94 -8.15
C ASN A 13 -5.79 -11.42 -9.09
N GLU A 14 -6.30 -12.63 -8.86
CA GLU A 14 -7.37 -13.23 -9.66
C GLU A 14 -8.66 -12.42 -9.62
N ASP A 15 -8.92 -11.71 -8.52
CA ASP A 15 -10.07 -10.84 -8.34
C ASP A 15 -9.90 -9.45 -8.99
N TYR A 16 -8.74 -9.15 -9.57
CA TYR A 16 -8.48 -7.85 -10.19
C TYR A 16 -8.67 -7.92 -11.71
N CYS A 17 -9.62 -7.13 -12.23
CA CYS A 17 -9.95 -7.12 -13.65
C CYS A 17 -8.78 -6.64 -14.52
N ARG A 18 -8.38 -7.41 -15.53
CA ARG A 18 -7.26 -7.11 -16.42
C ARG A 18 -7.48 -5.83 -17.25
N ILE A 19 -8.72 -5.52 -17.63
CA ILE A 19 -9.05 -4.24 -18.27
C ILE A 19 -8.81 -3.08 -17.30
N LYS A 20 -9.25 -3.22 -16.03
CA LYS A 20 -8.96 -2.20 -15.02
C LYS A 20 -7.46 -2.05 -14.77
N TRP A 21 -6.72 -3.17 -14.78
CA TRP A 21 -5.28 -3.16 -14.61
C TRP A 21 -4.61 -2.34 -15.72
N GLU A 22 -4.98 -2.57 -16.99
CA GLU A 22 -4.48 -1.82 -18.14
C GLU A 22 -4.79 -0.32 -18.00
N GLU A 23 -6.04 0.04 -17.69
CA GLU A 23 -6.43 1.43 -17.52
C GLU A 23 -5.63 2.15 -16.41
N VAL A 24 -5.39 1.48 -15.30
CA VAL A 24 -4.67 2.07 -14.16
C VAL A 24 -3.17 2.19 -14.45
N TYR A 25 -2.54 1.14 -14.99
CA TYR A 25 -1.08 1.05 -15.06
C TYR A 25 -0.48 1.40 -16.44
N PHE A 26 -1.25 1.31 -17.52
CA PHE A 26 -0.82 1.76 -18.85
C PHE A 26 -1.43 3.12 -19.23
N ASN A 27 -2.73 3.30 -18.98
CA ASN A 27 -3.45 4.49 -19.42
C ASN A 27 -3.52 5.58 -18.35
N GLY A 28 -2.93 5.35 -17.15
CA GLY A 28 -2.82 6.36 -16.10
C GLY A 28 -4.15 6.70 -15.41
N TYR A 29 -5.15 5.83 -15.49
CA TYR A 29 -6.42 6.06 -14.81
C TYR A 29 -6.24 6.05 -13.28
N ARG A 30 -6.64 7.14 -12.61
CA ARG A 30 -6.59 7.26 -11.15
C ARG A 30 -7.94 6.91 -10.55
N THR A 31 -7.97 5.87 -9.70
CA THR A 31 -9.16 5.53 -8.92
C THR A 31 -9.30 6.51 -7.76
N GLN A 32 -10.56 6.89 -7.46
CA GLN A 32 -10.82 7.69 -6.26
C GLN A 32 -10.47 6.88 -5.00
N PRO A 33 -9.78 7.48 -4.04
CA PRO A 33 -9.45 6.80 -2.79
C PRO A 33 -10.72 6.52 -1.98
N THR A 34 -10.73 5.37 -1.30
CA THR A 34 -11.80 5.06 -0.35
C THR A 34 -11.68 5.93 0.91
N PRO A 35 -12.75 6.11 1.70
CA PRO A 35 -12.67 6.86 2.96
C PRO A 35 -11.56 6.36 3.91
N ALA A 36 -11.31 5.05 3.94
CA ALA A 36 -10.23 4.48 4.75
C ALA A 36 -8.84 4.83 4.21
N MET A 37 -8.68 4.88 2.87
CA MET A 37 -7.44 5.36 2.26
C MET A 37 -7.20 6.85 2.54
N VAL A 38 -8.27 7.65 2.50
CA VAL A 38 -8.20 9.09 2.84
C VAL A 38 -7.76 9.27 4.30
N ASP A 39 -8.28 8.48 5.24
CA ASP A 39 -7.82 8.51 6.64
C ASP A 39 -6.33 8.18 6.75
N GLY A 40 -5.88 7.16 6.03
CA GLY A 40 -4.45 6.80 6.00
C GLY A 40 -3.57 7.93 5.48
N LEU A 41 -3.97 8.56 4.37
CA LEU A 41 -3.23 9.68 3.78
C LEU A 41 -3.18 10.90 4.70
N ILE A 42 -4.29 11.23 5.37
CA ILE A 42 -4.33 12.34 6.35
C ILE A 42 -3.46 12.01 7.56
N PHE A 43 -3.52 10.77 8.07
CA PHE A 43 -2.67 10.33 9.18
C PHE A 43 -1.18 10.42 8.81
N GLU A 44 -0.82 9.99 7.62
CA GLU A 44 0.54 10.06 7.10
C GLU A 44 1.02 11.52 6.99
N ASP A 45 0.22 12.40 6.38
CA ASP A 45 0.53 13.84 6.26
C ASP A 45 0.72 14.49 7.66
N LEU A 46 -0.18 14.22 8.59
CA LEU A 46 -0.10 14.73 9.96
C LEU A 46 1.12 14.19 10.71
N THR A 47 1.59 12.98 10.39
CA THR A 47 2.66 12.31 11.14
C THR A 47 4.04 12.66 10.61
N ILE A 48 4.27 12.55 9.31
CA ILE A 48 5.57 12.75 8.67
C ILE A 48 5.67 14.00 7.77
N GLY A 49 4.59 14.75 7.62
CA GLY A 49 4.61 16.09 7.02
C GLY A 49 4.51 16.16 5.51
N SER A 50 4.18 15.05 4.84
CA SER A 50 3.98 15.05 3.39
C SER A 50 2.82 14.16 2.97
N SER A 51 2.05 14.60 1.96
CA SER A 51 0.99 13.82 1.34
C SER A 51 1.34 13.49 -0.10
N ARG A 52 1.07 12.24 -0.51
CA ARG A 52 1.35 11.75 -1.88
C ARG A 52 0.62 12.57 -2.93
N GLY A 53 1.36 12.97 -3.96
CA GLY A 53 0.80 13.65 -5.12
C GLY A 53 0.48 15.13 -4.92
N GLY A 54 0.91 15.76 -3.82
CA GLY A 54 0.67 17.18 -3.57
C GLY A 54 -0.80 17.56 -3.33
N GLU A 55 -1.71 16.59 -3.35
CA GLU A 55 -3.11 16.79 -3.03
C GLU A 55 -3.30 16.68 -1.51
N LYS A 56 -3.69 17.80 -0.88
CA LYS A 56 -4.07 17.76 0.53
C LYS A 56 -5.47 17.21 0.67
N TYR A 57 -5.58 16.04 1.23
CA TYR A 57 -6.86 15.50 1.68
C TYR A 57 -7.28 16.20 2.96
N PHE A 58 -8.57 16.43 3.12
CA PHE A 58 -9.12 17.02 4.33
C PHE A 58 -10.38 16.28 4.77
N ILE A 59 -10.63 16.30 6.05
CA ILE A 59 -11.90 15.83 6.61
C ILE A 59 -12.84 17.03 6.65
N PRO A 60 -14.05 16.92 6.06
CA PRO A 60 -15.01 18.01 6.13
C PRO A 60 -15.32 18.38 7.59
N LYS A 61 -15.24 19.68 7.89
CA LYS A 61 -15.62 20.21 9.20
C LYS A 61 -17.12 20.07 9.43
N LEU A 62 -17.52 20.09 10.68
CA LEU A 62 -18.93 20.16 11.07
C LEU A 62 -19.56 21.45 10.54
N LYS A 63 -20.90 21.50 10.43
CA LYS A 63 -21.65 22.72 10.03
C LYS A 63 -21.33 23.93 10.90
N SER A 64 -20.88 23.69 12.15
CA SER A 64 -20.44 24.73 13.08
C SER A 64 -19.02 25.26 12.82
N GLY A 65 -18.31 24.76 11.80
CA GLY A 65 -16.90 25.08 11.52
C GLY A 65 -15.90 24.35 12.45
N LYS A 66 -16.39 23.61 13.45
CA LYS A 66 -15.53 22.85 14.37
C LYS A 66 -15.01 21.58 13.72
N PRO A 67 -13.82 21.08 14.13
CA PRO A 67 -13.32 19.79 13.68
C PRO A 67 -14.29 18.65 14.07
N SER A 68 -14.40 17.67 13.19
CA SER A 68 -15.18 16.47 13.47
C SER A 68 -14.43 15.56 14.46
N LYS A 69 -15.18 14.64 15.12
CA LYS A 69 -14.55 13.63 15.97
C LYS A 69 -13.48 12.83 15.23
N ARG A 70 -13.75 12.47 13.96
CA ARG A 70 -12.80 11.74 13.10
C ARG A 70 -11.49 12.51 12.90
N GLU A 71 -11.59 13.81 12.67
CA GLU A 71 -10.42 14.70 12.53
C GLU A 71 -9.61 14.76 13.83
N LEU A 72 -10.29 14.96 14.98
CA LEU A 72 -9.64 15.00 16.29
C LEU A 72 -8.96 13.66 16.65
N ASP A 73 -9.59 12.53 16.30
CA ASP A 73 -9.04 11.19 16.55
C ASP A 73 -7.75 10.97 15.74
N LEU A 74 -7.72 11.41 14.45
CA LEU A 74 -6.51 11.32 13.62
C LEU A 74 -5.39 12.25 14.09
N ILE A 75 -5.71 13.46 14.52
CA ILE A 75 -4.72 14.39 15.10
C ILE A 75 -4.08 13.77 16.33
N LYS A 76 -4.88 13.28 17.29
CA LYS A 76 -4.35 12.60 18.49
C LYS A 76 -3.49 11.40 18.17
N LEU A 77 -3.91 10.59 17.19
CA LEU A 77 -3.15 9.42 16.78
C LEU A 77 -1.82 9.82 16.12
N SER A 78 -1.80 10.89 15.33
CA SER A 78 -0.56 11.40 14.72
C SER A 78 0.42 11.97 15.75
N GLU A 79 -0.07 12.63 16.81
CA GLU A 79 0.76 13.08 17.94
C GLU A 79 1.36 11.87 18.68
N PHE A 80 0.56 10.84 18.93
CA PHE A 80 1.03 9.59 19.50
C PHE A 80 2.07 8.92 18.60
N ALA A 81 1.87 8.92 17.28
CA ALA A 81 2.82 8.37 16.33
C ALA A 81 4.18 9.11 16.34
N LYS A 82 4.16 10.44 16.39
CA LYS A 82 5.37 11.25 16.52
C LYS A 82 6.13 10.95 17.81
N GLN A 83 5.41 10.81 18.92
CA GLN A 83 6.02 10.44 20.19
C GLN A 83 6.62 9.03 20.13
N THR A 84 5.88 8.06 19.54
CA THR A 84 6.38 6.69 19.34
C THR A 84 7.66 6.67 18.50
N MET A 85 7.72 7.42 17.39
CA MET A 85 8.93 7.52 16.58
C MET A 85 10.11 8.05 17.38
N LYS A 86 9.89 9.08 18.21
CA LYS A 86 10.91 9.64 19.11
C LYS A 86 11.38 8.61 20.14
N ASP A 87 10.45 7.89 20.76
CA ASP A 87 10.76 6.88 21.78
C ASP A 87 11.52 5.67 21.19
N LEU A 88 11.30 5.39 19.91
CA LEU A 88 12.02 4.36 19.15
C LEU A 88 13.34 4.86 18.53
N GLU A 89 13.73 6.11 18.76
CA GLU A 89 14.92 6.73 18.15
C GLU A 89 14.88 6.68 16.60
N ILE A 90 13.69 6.90 16.03
CA ILE A 90 13.49 6.99 14.58
C ILE A 90 13.62 8.46 14.16
N GLU A 91 14.56 8.74 13.27
CA GLU A 91 14.75 10.06 12.67
C GLU A 91 14.44 9.98 11.17
N LEU A 92 13.70 10.95 10.65
CA LEU A 92 13.39 11.05 9.23
C LEU A 92 14.60 11.63 8.48
N ILE A 93 15.12 10.92 7.49
CA ILE A 93 16.15 11.42 6.55
C ILE A 93 15.45 12.07 5.36
N GLU A 94 14.51 11.36 4.75
CA GLU A 94 13.77 11.82 3.58
C GLU A 94 12.33 11.31 3.66
N VAL A 95 11.38 12.21 3.42
CA VAL A 95 9.94 11.89 3.46
C VAL A 95 9.44 11.72 2.04
N GLN A 96 8.75 10.60 1.79
CA GLN A 96 8.17 10.23 0.50
C GLN A 96 9.15 10.35 -0.69
N PRO A 97 10.36 9.77 -0.60
CA PRO A 97 11.30 9.83 -1.72
C PRO A 97 10.68 9.21 -2.97
N GLU A 98 10.89 9.86 -4.10
CA GLU A 98 10.54 9.32 -5.41
C GLU A 98 11.71 8.50 -5.93
N TRP A 99 11.59 7.19 -5.79
CA TRP A 99 12.63 6.29 -6.30
C TRP A 99 12.26 5.76 -7.67
N GLU A 100 13.22 5.85 -8.54
CA GLU A 100 13.11 5.41 -9.92
C GLU A 100 14.44 4.77 -10.35
N THR A 101 14.34 3.58 -10.94
CA THR A 101 15.44 2.90 -11.61
C THR A 101 15.10 2.75 -13.09
N ASP A 102 15.93 2.08 -13.87
CA ASP A 102 15.63 1.83 -15.29
C ASP A 102 14.32 1.08 -15.48
N THR A 103 13.96 0.22 -14.53
CA THR A 103 12.84 -0.71 -14.66
C THR A 103 11.78 -0.62 -13.56
N LEU A 104 12.12 -0.04 -12.41
CA LEU A 104 11.24 0.02 -11.24
C LEU A 104 10.89 1.47 -10.88
N ILE A 105 9.72 1.64 -10.27
CA ILE A 105 9.28 2.89 -9.68
C ILE A 105 8.59 2.63 -8.35
N GLY A 106 8.87 3.49 -7.35
CA GLY A 106 8.27 3.37 -6.03
C GLY A 106 8.41 4.63 -5.20
N HIS A 107 7.53 4.76 -4.21
CA HIS A 107 7.47 5.88 -3.29
C HIS A 107 7.32 5.31 -1.87
N PRO A 108 8.42 4.95 -1.18
CA PRO A 108 8.35 4.58 0.23
C PRO A 108 7.90 5.78 1.06
N ASP A 109 7.31 5.55 2.22
CA ASP A 109 6.82 6.65 3.05
C ASP A 109 7.98 7.46 3.65
N ALA A 110 9.06 6.80 4.05
CA ALA A 110 10.27 7.50 4.51
C ALA A 110 11.55 6.66 4.38
N LEU A 111 12.67 7.35 4.15
CA LEU A 111 14.00 6.90 4.50
C LEU A 111 14.30 7.44 5.91
N ILE A 112 14.78 6.59 6.80
CA ILE A 112 14.96 6.89 8.22
C ILE A 112 16.35 6.50 8.72
N THR A 113 16.74 7.03 9.88
CA THR A 113 17.70 6.35 10.77
C THR A 113 16.92 5.66 11.90
N TYR A 114 17.35 4.46 12.23
CA TYR A 114 16.88 3.71 13.40
C TYR A 114 18.10 3.17 14.14
N LYS A 115 18.29 3.61 15.38
CA LYS A 115 19.49 3.29 16.18
C LYS A 115 20.81 3.54 15.42
N GLY A 116 20.88 4.65 14.72
CA GLY A 116 22.06 5.07 13.95
C GLY A 116 22.26 4.40 12.59
N ASN A 117 21.41 3.45 12.19
CA ASN A 117 21.48 2.79 10.90
C ASN A 117 20.38 3.31 9.96
N LYS A 118 20.71 3.45 8.67
CA LYS A 118 19.70 3.76 7.64
C LYS A 118 18.72 2.62 7.47
N ALA A 119 17.47 2.94 7.24
CA ALA A 119 16.41 1.98 6.99
C ALA A 119 15.28 2.60 6.15
N ILE A 120 14.44 1.75 5.56
CA ILE A 120 13.21 2.14 4.88
C ILE A 120 12.06 1.93 5.84
N MET A 121 11.19 2.92 5.97
CA MET A 121 9.99 2.82 6.79
C MET A 121 8.74 3.04 5.95
N ASP A 122 7.73 2.22 6.20
CA ASP A 122 6.40 2.36 5.65
C ASP A 122 5.39 2.51 6.80
N LEU A 123 4.74 3.67 6.83
CA LEU A 123 3.81 4.06 7.87
C LEU A 123 2.39 3.57 7.51
N LYS A 124 1.77 2.80 8.40
CA LYS A 124 0.45 2.24 8.16
C LYS A 124 -0.56 2.71 9.20
N TYR A 125 -1.72 3.13 8.70
CA TYR A 125 -2.91 3.33 9.52
C TYR A 125 -3.95 2.25 9.20
N THR A 126 -4.58 1.72 10.24
CA THR A 126 -5.70 0.81 10.06
C THR A 126 -6.90 1.22 10.92
N GLY A 127 -8.09 1.18 10.33
CA GLY A 127 -9.35 1.43 11.04
C GLY A 127 -9.75 0.33 12.03
N VAL A 128 -8.99 -0.76 12.12
CA VAL A 128 -9.23 -1.86 13.05
C VAL A 128 -8.98 -1.40 14.48
N LYS A 129 -9.94 -1.66 15.36
CA LYS A 129 -9.86 -1.23 16.77
C LYS A 129 -9.04 -2.18 17.62
N GLU A 130 -9.15 -3.47 17.36
CA GLU A 130 -8.51 -4.51 18.17
C GLU A 130 -7.31 -5.08 17.43
N ASP A 131 -6.18 -5.10 18.09
CA ASP A 131 -4.95 -5.62 17.54
C ASP A 131 -5.06 -7.08 17.08
N GLU A 132 -5.78 -7.91 17.85
CA GLU A 132 -5.93 -9.35 17.58
C GLU A 132 -6.71 -9.67 16.29
N SER A 133 -7.59 -8.78 15.86
CA SER A 133 -8.40 -8.95 14.64
C SER A 133 -7.74 -8.39 13.39
N CYS A 134 -6.55 -7.84 13.48
CA CYS A 134 -5.87 -7.15 12.41
C CYS A 134 -4.84 -8.04 11.72
N ARG A 135 -4.72 -7.93 10.39
CA ARG A 135 -3.65 -8.60 9.61
C ARG A 135 -2.23 -8.27 10.08
N TRP A 136 -2.08 -7.22 10.89
CA TRP A 136 -0.82 -6.78 11.49
C TRP A 136 -0.55 -7.41 12.87
N ASN A 137 -1.46 -8.28 13.36
CA ASN A 137 -1.23 -9.05 14.57
C ASN A 137 -0.09 -10.07 14.33
N PRO A 138 0.91 -10.18 15.22
CA PRO A 138 1.98 -11.18 15.10
C PRO A 138 1.50 -12.61 14.94
N TYR A 139 0.40 -12.99 15.61
CA TYR A 139 -0.18 -14.34 15.48
C TYR A 139 -0.84 -14.56 14.12
N ALA A 140 -1.50 -13.55 13.55
CA ALA A 140 -1.98 -13.58 12.18
C ALA A 140 -0.82 -13.62 11.16
N TRP A 141 0.38 -13.25 11.58
CA TRP A 141 1.60 -13.28 10.80
C TRP A 141 2.29 -14.65 10.82
N SER A 142 1.87 -15.59 11.64
CA SER A 142 2.36 -16.96 11.59
C SER A 142 1.92 -17.72 10.33
N ASP A 143 0.85 -17.27 9.69
CA ASP A 143 0.33 -17.87 8.45
C ASP A 143 0.98 -17.19 7.24
N LEU A 144 2.09 -17.78 6.77
CA LEU A 144 2.94 -17.24 5.70
C LEU A 144 2.22 -17.16 4.34
N GLU A 145 1.19 -17.94 4.10
CA GLU A 145 0.47 -17.98 2.82
C GLU A 145 -0.22 -16.65 2.47
N TYR A 146 -0.57 -15.83 3.47
CA TYR A 146 -1.31 -14.58 3.27
C TYR A 146 -0.46 -13.32 3.33
N LYS A 147 0.87 -13.43 3.47
CA LYS A 147 1.73 -12.28 3.67
C LYS A 147 2.34 -11.80 2.38
N ASP A 148 1.97 -10.60 2.03
CA ASP A 148 2.50 -9.93 0.86
C ASP A 148 3.63 -8.97 1.27
N PHE A 149 4.85 -9.49 1.30
CA PHE A 149 6.06 -8.71 1.54
C PHE A 149 6.63 -8.05 0.27
N ARG A 150 5.94 -8.14 -0.87
CA ARG A 150 6.41 -7.57 -2.13
C ARG A 150 6.72 -6.08 -2.04
N GLN A 151 6.02 -5.35 -1.16
CA GLN A 151 6.31 -3.93 -0.94
C GLN A 151 7.71 -3.73 -0.33
N ALA A 152 8.04 -4.48 0.71
CA ALA A 152 9.35 -4.43 1.35
C ALA A 152 10.46 -4.86 0.37
N LEU A 153 10.28 -5.99 -0.32
CA LEU A 153 11.22 -6.48 -1.32
C LEU A 153 11.43 -5.48 -2.45
N HIS A 154 10.35 -4.85 -2.93
CA HIS A 154 10.41 -3.86 -3.99
C HIS A 154 11.27 -2.64 -3.62
N TYR A 155 11.03 -2.07 -2.45
CA TYR A 155 11.77 -0.88 -2.02
C TYR A 155 13.23 -1.18 -1.67
N VAL A 156 13.51 -2.34 -1.05
CA VAL A 156 14.89 -2.74 -0.77
C VAL A 156 15.65 -3.02 -2.06
N GLU A 157 15.05 -3.71 -3.02
CA GLU A 157 15.65 -3.94 -4.34
C GLU A 157 15.90 -2.63 -5.09
N MET A 158 14.95 -1.69 -5.06
CA MET A 158 15.13 -0.38 -5.69
C MET A 158 16.27 0.42 -5.07
N TYR A 159 16.37 0.42 -3.73
CA TYR A 159 17.45 1.11 -3.05
C TYR A 159 18.79 0.49 -3.39
N TYR A 160 18.85 -0.85 -3.42
CA TYR A 160 20.07 -1.55 -3.85
C TYR A 160 20.47 -1.21 -5.29
N GLN A 161 19.53 -1.16 -6.23
CA GLN A 161 19.85 -0.78 -7.62
C GLN A 161 20.34 0.65 -7.73
N LYS A 162 19.94 1.54 -6.83
CA LYS A 162 20.29 2.95 -6.84
C LYS A 162 21.60 3.23 -6.11
N GLU A 163 21.79 2.64 -4.93
CA GLU A 163 22.87 3.00 -4.00
C GLU A 163 23.86 1.84 -3.76
N GLY A 164 23.58 0.63 -4.21
CA GLY A 164 24.43 -0.55 -4.02
C GLY A 164 24.38 -1.14 -2.61
N GLU A 165 23.43 -0.73 -1.78
CA GLU A 165 23.30 -1.11 -0.38
C GLU A 165 21.92 -1.71 -0.09
N TYR A 166 21.86 -2.76 0.73
CA TYR A 166 20.61 -3.31 1.23
C TYR A 166 20.25 -2.68 2.57
N LEU A 167 19.04 -2.14 2.67
CA LEU A 167 18.52 -1.55 3.90
C LEU A 167 17.52 -2.49 4.59
N THR A 168 17.49 -2.41 5.92
CA THR A 168 16.38 -2.99 6.69
C THR A 168 15.08 -2.27 6.35
N PHE A 169 13.98 -3.02 6.27
CA PHE A 169 12.66 -2.47 6.05
C PHE A 169 11.79 -2.61 7.30
N PHE A 170 11.07 -1.55 7.62
CA PHE A 170 10.16 -1.53 8.77
C PHE A 170 8.73 -1.13 8.36
N TYR A 171 7.75 -1.82 8.94
CA TYR A 171 6.40 -1.30 9.03
C TYR A 171 6.17 -0.69 10.40
N LEU A 172 5.71 0.57 10.43
CA LEU A 172 5.22 1.22 11.64
C LEU A 172 3.70 1.37 11.52
N VAL A 173 2.96 0.53 12.25
CA VAL A 173 1.52 0.34 12.07
C VAL A 173 0.77 0.89 13.27
N PHE A 174 -0.22 1.76 13.02
CA PHE A 174 -1.10 2.34 14.03
C PHE A 174 -2.54 1.91 13.81
N GLY A 175 -3.16 1.40 14.87
CA GLY A 175 -4.58 1.11 14.89
C GLY A 175 -5.42 2.28 15.40
N LYS A 176 -6.64 2.37 14.94
CA LYS A 176 -7.59 3.45 15.28
C LYS A 176 -7.79 3.65 16.78
N SER A 177 -7.65 2.62 17.61
CA SER A 177 -7.79 2.70 19.06
C SER A 177 -6.50 3.02 19.82
N GLY A 178 -5.40 3.30 19.10
CA GLY A 178 -4.11 3.68 19.69
C GLY A 178 -3.14 2.54 19.93
N TRP A 179 -3.39 1.33 19.45
CA TRP A 179 -2.36 0.31 19.44
C TRP A 179 -1.32 0.56 18.33
N VAL A 180 -0.09 0.14 18.58
CA VAL A 180 1.03 0.31 17.64
C VAL A 180 1.81 -0.98 17.50
N LYS A 181 2.35 -1.22 16.31
CA LYS A 181 3.34 -2.26 16.02
C LYS A 181 4.48 -1.70 15.21
N PHE A 182 5.69 -2.02 15.64
CA PHE A 182 6.90 -1.77 14.88
C PHE A 182 7.45 -3.12 14.43
N ILE A 183 7.44 -3.35 13.13
CA ILE A 183 7.69 -4.67 12.53
C ILE A 183 8.91 -4.58 11.64
N SER A 184 9.98 -5.28 12.00
CA SER A 184 11.14 -5.48 11.14
C SER A 184 10.86 -6.59 10.13
N VAL A 185 11.21 -6.34 8.88
CA VAL A 185 11.16 -7.36 7.83
C VAL A 185 12.60 -7.73 7.48
N ASP A 186 13.02 -8.90 7.94
CA ASP A 186 14.34 -9.44 7.65
C ASP A 186 14.34 -10.04 6.23
N ILE A 187 14.94 -9.32 5.30
CA ILE A 187 15.00 -9.70 3.90
C ILE A 187 16.30 -10.46 3.64
N THR A 188 16.16 -11.73 3.28
CA THR A 188 17.28 -12.59 2.90
C THR A 188 17.66 -12.40 1.43
N SER A 189 18.89 -12.76 1.06
CA SER A 189 19.33 -12.78 -0.33
C SER A 189 18.44 -13.68 -1.20
N SER A 190 18.05 -14.85 -0.68
CA SER A 190 17.14 -15.76 -1.38
C SER A 190 15.78 -15.10 -1.67
N ALA A 191 15.20 -14.37 -0.72
CA ALA A 191 13.93 -13.67 -0.92
C ALA A 191 14.03 -12.57 -2.01
N LEU A 192 15.19 -11.91 -2.10
CA LEU A 192 15.45 -10.94 -3.19
C LEU A 192 15.63 -11.63 -4.54
N ASP A 193 16.30 -12.78 -4.57
CA ASP A 193 16.44 -13.55 -5.81
C ASP A 193 15.09 -14.07 -6.31
N ASP A 194 14.23 -14.57 -5.42
CA ASP A 194 12.85 -14.95 -5.73
C ASP A 194 12.05 -13.74 -6.25
N TYR A 195 12.25 -12.58 -5.64
CA TYR A 195 11.59 -11.36 -6.10
C TYR A 195 12.07 -10.92 -7.50
N ARG A 196 13.36 -11.03 -7.80
CA ARG A 196 13.92 -10.77 -9.14
C ARG A 196 13.36 -11.73 -10.18
N MET A 197 13.25 -13.01 -9.84
CA MET A 197 12.58 -14.01 -10.69
C MET A 197 11.10 -13.65 -10.93
N LEU A 198 10.39 -13.17 -9.91
CA LEU A 198 9.01 -12.67 -10.07
C LEU A 198 8.96 -11.46 -11.02
N LEU A 199 9.90 -10.52 -10.94
CA LEU A 199 9.99 -9.38 -11.86
C LEU A 199 10.22 -9.82 -13.30
N ASP A 200 11.08 -10.80 -13.53
CA ASP A 200 11.35 -11.32 -14.87
C ASP A 200 10.15 -12.08 -15.44
N THR A 201 9.48 -12.88 -14.60
CA THR A 201 8.23 -13.56 -14.97
C THR A 201 7.15 -12.53 -15.32
N PHE A 202 6.98 -11.49 -14.49
CA PHE A 202 6.03 -10.41 -14.77
C PHE A 202 6.32 -9.69 -16.09
N ARG A 203 7.59 -9.42 -16.40
CA ARG A 203 8.00 -8.82 -17.68
C ARG A 203 7.68 -9.74 -18.87
N ALA A 204 7.88 -11.05 -18.70
CA ALA A 204 7.54 -12.03 -19.73
C ALA A 204 6.02 -12.11 -19.95
N ASP A 205 5.24 -12.13 -18.87
CA ASP A 205 3.79 -12.14 -18.92
C ASP A 205 3.22 -10.87 -19.59
N LEU A 206 3.84 -9.72 -19.35
CA LEU A 206 3.44 -8.46 -20.01
C LEU A 206 3.61 -8.49 -21.50
N LYS A 207 4.59 -9.22 -22.07
CA LYS A 207 4.79 -9.32 -23.53
C LYS A 207 3.64 -10.06 -24.22
N SER A 208 3.00 -10.99 -23.53
CA SER A 208 1.85 -11.76 -24.00
C SER A 208 0.51 -11.26 -23.43
N PHE A 209 0.53 -10.13 -22.73
CA PHE A 209 -0.64 -9.61 -22.04
C PHE A 209 -1.75 -9.23 -23.00
N THR A 210 -2.92 -9.81 -22.76
CA THR A 210 -4.16 -9.41 -23.44
C THR A 210 -5.20 -9.12 -22.36
N PRO A 211 -5.73 -7.89 -22.29
CA PRO A 211 -6.70 -7.54 -21.27
C PRO A 211 -8.01 -8.30 -21.45
N LYS A 212 -8.35 -9.12 -20.47
CA LYS A 212 -9.61 -9.86 -20.43
C LYS A 212 -10.45 -9.39 -19.26
N PRO A 213 -11.76 -9.18 -19.45
CA PRO A 213 -12.64 -8.79 -18.36
C PRO A 213 -12.86 -9.98 -17.42
N ILE A 214 -12.93 -9.69 -16.13
CA ILE A 214 -13.56 -10.61 -15.17
C ILE A 214 -15.07 -10.40 -15.31
N LYS A 215 -15.77 -11.40 -15.83
CA LYS A 215 -17.24 -11.36 -15.94
C LYS A 215 -17.89 -11.64 -14.58
N SER A 216 -17.78 -10.69 -13.66
CA SER A 216 -18.32 -10.80 -12.31
C SER A 216 -19.17 -9.57 -11.99
N TYR A 217 -20.48 -9.78 -11.77
CA TYR A 217 -21.37 -8.72 -11.33
C TYR A 217 -20.90 -8.05 -10.05
N LYS A 218 -20.41 -8.83 -9.07
CA LYS A 218 -19.90 -8.32 -7.78
C LYS A 218 -18.74 -7.33 -7.97
N ILE A 219 -17.86 -7.58 -8.93
CA ILE A 219 -16.70 -6.75 -9.25
C ILE A 219 -17.11 -5.61 -10.17
N CYS A 220 -17.82 -5.91 -11.26
CA CYS A 220 -18.19 -4.94 -12.28
C CYS A 220 -19.08 -3.82 -11.77
N ARG A 221 -20.04 -4.09 -10.87
CA ARG A 221 -20.94 -3.07 -10.31
C ARG A 221 -20.22 -1.97 -9.52
N LYS A 222 -19.03 -2.27 -9.01
CA LYS A 222 -18.20 -1.32 -8.23
C LYS A 222 -17.02 -0.79 -9.04
N CYS A 223 -16.84 -1.27 -10.27
CA CYS A 223 -15.72 -0.89 -11.11
C CYS A 223 -15.97 0.52 -11.68
N PRO A 224 -15.04 1.45 -11.52
CA PRO A 224 -15.18 2.80 -12.07
C PRO A 224 -14.92 2.83 -13.59
N ILE A 225 -14.37 1.76 -14.17
CA ILE A 225 -14.04 1.70 -15.59
C ILE A 225 -15.29 1.34 -16.41
N LEU A 226 -15.65 2.20 -17.34
CA LEU A 226 -16.75 1.97 -18.27
C LEU A 226 -16.22 1.15 -19.46
N CYS A 227 -16.20 -0.17 -19.31
CA CYS A 227 -15.85 -1.06 -20.41
C CYS A 227 -17.12 -1.70 -21.03
N ASN A 228 -17.10 -1.91 -22.32
CA ASN A 228 -18.22 -2.53 -23.08
C ASN A 228 -18.47 -4.02 -22.74
N LYS A 229 -17.60 -4.62 -21.95
CA LYS A 229 -17.69 -6.02 -21.49
C LYS A 229 -18.12 -6.14 -20.04
N ARG A 230 -18.59 -5.04 -19.44
CA ARG A 230 -19.06 -4.99 -18.05
C ARG A 230 -20.28 -5.86 -17.86
N THR A 231 -20.27 -6.62 -16.77
CA THR A 231 -21.46 -7.39 -16.33
C THR A 231 -22.28 -6.53 -15.38
N GLU A 232 -23.44 -6.06 -15.83
CA GLU A 232 -24.32 -5.13 -15.07
C GLU A 232 -25.41 -5.85 -14.31
N THR A 233 -25.75 -7.08 -14.72
CA THR A 233 -26.77 -7.91 -14.09
C THR A 233 -26.18 -9.10 -13.36
N PRO A 234 -26.79 -9.56 -12.24
CA PRO A 234 -26.41 -10.80 -11.60
C PRO A 234 -26.60 -11.99 -12.54
N ASN A 235 -25.74 -12.99 -12.44
CA ASN A 235 -25.97 -14.27 -13.09
C ASN A 235 -27.20 -14.92 -12.45
N ILE A 236 -28.22 -15.19 -13.23
CA ILE A 236 -29.41 -15.94 -12.79
C ILE A 236 -29.05 -17.42 -12.93
N ILE A 237 -29.01 -18.12 -11.82
CA ILE A 237 -28.86 -19.58 -11.78
C ILE A 237 -30.23 -20.16 -11.54
N ASN A 238 -30.81 -20.82 -12.54
CA ASN A 238 -32.03 -21.60 -12.38
C ASN A 238 -31.62 -22.98 -11.83
N ILE A 239 -32.09 -23.31 -10.64
CA ILE A 239 -31.93 -24.65 -10.06
C ILE A 239 -33.31 -25.33 -10.24
N GLU A 240 -33.35 -26.35 -11.07
CA GLU A 240 -34.48 -27.28 -11.10
C GLU A 240 -34.28 -28.29 -9.96
N ILE A 241 -35.28 -28.42 -9.07
CA ILE A 241 -35.29 -29.35 -7.94
C ILE A 241 -36.12 -30.54 -8.30
#